data_aea184a8d2d0e4894c7c085441aef4ad
#
_entry.id   aea184a8d2d0e4894c7c085441aef4ad
#
_cell.length_a   1.000
_cell.length_b   1.000
_cell.length_c   1.000
_cell.angle_alpha   90.00
_cell.angle_beta   90.00
_cell.angle_gamma   90.00
#
_symmetry.space_group_name_H-M   'P 1'
#
loop_
_entity.id
_entity.type
_entity.pdbx_description
1 polymer ?
#
loop_
_entity_poly.entity_id
_entity_poly.type
_entity_poly.pdbx_seq_one_letter_code
_entity_poly.pdbx_strand_id
1 'polypeptide(L)'
;MLLALVFIQPLVIDPMFHKFESLQVKDPALTAELEKLVQRAGENIPPERMYWMGAGEKTTELNAYVTGFGASKRIVVWDTTIAKMNTPQIVYVAGHEMGHYVLKHIPKGLAFGFAGLFVLFYAGYRLIGWVLARWGDAWGIREVGDLASYPALLLVLSILSLIGGPVGNTFSRYQEHQADQYGLEVTHGLTPDSGQVAAQSFNILGDVDLSDPEPSRLRIFLFYSHPSIPDRILFALGYDPWRSGEAGEFVK
;
A
#
# COMPACT_ATOMS: atom_id res chain seq x y z
N MET A 1 -8.70 -1.22 16.31
CA MET A 1 -7.29 -1.54 16.07
C MET A 1 -6.77 -0.94 14.75
N LEU A 2 -7.40 -1.25 13.59
CA LEU A 2 -6.93 -0.74 12.27
C LEU A 2 -6.90 0.79 12.17
N LEU A 3 -7.96 1.49 12.63
CA LEU A 3 -8.00 2.97 12.67
C LEU A 3 -6.89 3.56 13.57
N ALA A 4 -6.61 2.91 14.70
CA ALA A 4 -5.55 3.34 15.59
C ALA A 4 -4.16 3.20 14.93
N LEU A 5 -3.90 2.13 14.19
CA LEU A 5 -2.64 1.95 13.46
C LEU A 5 -2.46 2.99 12.35
N VAL A 6 -3.50 3.26 11.57
CA VAL A 6 -3.43 4.25 10.48
C VAL A 6 -3.17 5.68 11.00
N PHE A 7 -3.67 6.02 12.19
CA PHE A 7 -3.54 7.38 12.75
C PHE A 7 -2.48 7.50 13.83
N ILE A 8 -2.37 6.50 14.72
CA ILE A 8 -1.45 6.59 15.86
C ILE A 8 -0.03 6.26 15.41
N GLN A 9 0.16 5.30 14.51
CA GLN A 9 1.50 4.93 14.08
C GLN A 9 2.26 6.13 13.48
N PRO A 10 1.80 6.80 12.41
CA PRO A 10 2.61 7.86 11.80
C PRO A 10 2.66 9.15 12.63
N LEU A 11 1.69 9.41 13.52
CA LEU A 11 1.63 10.65 14.28
C LEU A 11 2.26 10.57 15.67
N VAL A 12 2.30 9.37 16.26
CA VAL A 12 2.74 9.17 17.63
C VAL A 12 3.89 8.16 17.69
N ILE A 13 3.71 6.96 17.10
CA ILE A 13 4.69 5.89 17.25
C ILE A 13 5.96 6.21 16.46
N ASP A 14 5.85 6.57 15.17
CA ASP A 14 7.02 6.86 14.35
C ASP A 14 7.90 7.96 14.95
N PRO A 15 7.37 9.12 15.43
CA PRO A 15 8.20 10.13 16.06
C PRO A 15 8.86 9.71 17.39
N MET A 16 8.33 8.69 18.07
CA MET A 16 8.96 8.15 19.28
C MET A 16 10.16 7.25 18.99
N PHE A 17 10.18 6.63 17.83
CA PHE A 17 11.18 5.60 17.49
C PHE A 17 12.14 6.03 16.37
N HIS A 18 11.84 7.10 15.64
CA HIS A 18 12.65 7.58 14.52
C HIS A 18 12.94 9.07 14.64
N LYS A 19 14.09 9.48 14.10
CA LYS A 19 14.45 10.90 13.99
C LYS A 19 13.76 11.47 12.74
N PHE A 20 13.09 12.60 12.92
CA PHE A 20 12.51 13.38 11.85
C PHE A 20 13.25 14.70 11.74
N GLU A 21 13.65 15.06 10.53
CA GLU A 21 14.26 16.35 10.24
C GLU A 21 13.57 16.99 9.04
N SER A 22 13.64 18.31 8.90
CA SER A 22 13.07 19.00 7.74
C SER A 22 13.77 18.52 6.47
N LEU A 23 12.99 18.05 5.49
CA LEU A 23 13.52 17.65 4.18
C LEU A 23 14.08 18.86 3.45
N GLN A 24 13.47 20.06 3.62
CA GLN A 24 13.95 21.30 3.03
C GLN A 24 15.37 21.65 3.47
N VAL A 25 15.76 21.29 4.69
CA VAL A 25 17.12 21.50 5.20
C VAL A 25 18.08 20.43 4.69
N LYS A 26 17.61 19.18 4.62
CA LYS A 26 18.46 18.03 4.21
C LYS A 26 18.66 17.96 2.71
N ASP A 27 17.60 18.17 1.95
CA ASP A 27 17.61 18.14 0.48
C ASP A 27 16.62 19.19 -0.10
N PRO A 28 17.06 20.44 -0.24
CA PRO A 28 16.24 21.50 -0.81
C PRO A 28 15.80 21.22 -2.25
N ALA A 29 16.63 20.53 -3.03
CA ALA A 29 16.32 20.22 -4.43
C ALA A 29 15.18 19.21 -4.54
N LEU A 30 15.23 18.13 -3.77
CA LEU A 30 14.14 17.16 -3.69
C LEU A 30 12.86 17.82 -3.18
N THR A 31 12.96 18.66 -2.16
CA THR A 31 11.79 19.38 -1.62
C THR A 31 11.10 20.22 -2.70
N ALA A 32 11.85 20.95 -3.52
CA ALA A 32 11.29 21.76 -4.60
C ALA A 32 10.58 20.91 -5.67
N GLU A 33 11.07 19.72 -5.99
CA GLU A 33 10.40 18.81 -6.92
C GLU A 33 9.13 18.20 -6.32
N LEU A 34 9.15 17.86 -5.02
CA LEU A 34 7.96 17.39 -4.31
C LEU A 34 6.89 18.49 -4.19
N GLU A 35 7.26 19.77 -4.06
CA GLU A 35 6.30 20.88 -4.11
C GLU A 35 5.58 20.95 -5.46
N LYS A 36 6.30 20.81 -6.57
CA LYS A 36 5.67 20.76 -7.91
C LYS A 36 4.71 19.59 -8.04
N LEU A 37 5.09 18.40 -7.52
CA LEU A 37 4.23 17.22 -7.48
C LEU A 37 2.94 17.50 -6.70
N VAL A 38 3.05 18.06 -5.49
CA VAL A 38 1.91 18.38 -4.61
C VAL A 38 0.97 19.37 -5.29
N GLN A 39 1.50 20.42 -5.93
CA GLN A 39 0.71 21.40 -6.67
C GLN A 39 -0.05 20.74 -7.82
N ARG A 40 0.61 19.86 -8.58
CA ARG A 40 -0.01 19.16 -9.71
C ARG A 40 -1.08 18.16 -9.24
N ALA A 41 -0.91 17.54 -8.09
CA ALA A 41 -1.90 16.69 -7.45
C ALA A 41 -3.13 17.47 -6.92
N GLY A 42 -3.12 18.80 -6.98
CA GLY A 42 -4.17 19.64 -6.40
C GLY A 42 -4.22 19.62 -4.88
N GLU A 43 -3.11 19.23 -4.24
CA GLU A 43 -3.00 19.08 -2.81
C GLU A 43 -2.26 20.26 -2.17
N ASN A 44 -2.39 20.38 -0.84
CA ASN A 44 -1.73 21.45 -0.07
C ASN A 44 -0.89 20.83 1.04
N ILE A 45 0.38 20.54 0.74
CA ILE A 45 1.38 20.06 1.69
C ILE A 45 2.58 21.01 1.58
N PRO A 46 2.73 21.98 2.49
CA PRO A 46 3.84 22.93 2.40
C PRO A 46 5.18 22.28 2.77
N PRO A 47 6.32 22.86 2.34
CA PRO A 47 7.67 22.32 2.57
C PRO A 47 7.98 22.00 4.04
N GLU A 48 7.45 22.80 4.96
CA GLU A 48 7.61 22.61 6.40
C GLU A 48 7.00 21.29 6.91
N ARG A 49 6.20 20.63 6.07
CA ARG A 49 5.59 19.31 6.34
C ARG A 49 6.15 18.21 5.47
N MET A 50 7.31 18.43 4.87
CA MET A 50 8.09 17.42 4.19
C MET A 50 9.26 17.05 5.06
N TYR A 51 9.34 15.77 5.41
CA TYR A 51 10.29 15.27 6.40
C TYR A 51 11.22 14.21 5.80
N TRP A 52 12.45 14.31 6.18
CA TRP A 52 13.43 13.24 6.16
C TRP A 52 13.26 12.39 7.43
N MET A 53 13.28 11.08 7.31
CA MET A 53 13.21 10.15 8.44
C MET A 53 14.42 9.22 8.43
N GLY A 54 15.14 9.17 9.55
CA GLY A 54 16.26 8.24 9.75
C GLY A 54 15.73 6.82 10.05
N ALA A 55 15.76 5.95 9.07
CA ALA A 55 15.35 4.56 9.16
C ALA A 55 16.54 3.59 9.02
N GLY A 56 17.64 4.01 8.37
CA GLY A 56 18.76 3.16 7.99
C GLY A 56 19.54 2.52 9.12
N GLU A 57 19.40 3.03 10.36
CA GLU A 57 19.97 2.36 11.56
C GLU A 57 19.21 1.07 11.92
N LYS A 58 17.97 0.88 11.41
CA LYS A 58 17.08 -0.22 11.82
C LYS A 58 16.67 -1.13 10.69
N THR A 59 16.67 -0.61 9.46
CA THR A 59 16.21 -1.36 8.28
C THR A 59 16.96 -0.94 7.03
N THR A 60 17.00 -1.84 6.04
CA THR A 60 17.47 -1.55 4.69
C THR A 60 16.33 -1.30 3.71
N GLU A 61 15.10 -1.44 4.15
CA GLU A 61 13.90 -1.20 3.33
C GLU A 61 13.85 0.25 2.83
N LEU A 62 13.21 0.43 1.69
CA LEU A 62 12.95 1.74 1.10
C LEU A 62 11.50 2.12 1.34
N ASN A 63 11.26 3.35 1.77
CA ASN A 63 9.91 3.82 1.95
C ASN A 63 9.82 5.34 1.79
N ALA A 64 8.67 5.77 1.29
CA ALA A 64 8.16 7.12 1.39
C ALA A 64 6.66 7.04 1.58
N TYR A 65 6.04 7.99 2.26
CA TYR A 65 4.60 7.95 2.46
C TYR A 65 3.99 9.34 2.61
N VAL A 66 2.72 9.44 2.21
CA VAL A 66 1.87 10.60 2.43
C VAL A 66 0.85 10.24 3.50
N THR A 67 0.77 11.04 4.56
CA THR A 67 -0.12 10.77 5.69
C THR A 67 -0.73 12.06 6.24
N GLY A 68 -1.72 11.91 7.13
CA GLY A 68 -2.42 13.03 7.77
C GLY A 68 -3.72 13.41 7.05
N PHE A 69 -4.47 14.34 7.64
CA PHE A 69 -5.75 14.82 7.13
C PHE A 69 -5.81 16.35 7.12
N GLY A 70 -6.38 16.91 6.07
CA GLY A 70 -6.54 18.36 5.95
C GLY A 70 -5.22 19.09 6.19
N ALA A 71 -5.19 19.94 7.21
CA ALA A 71 -4.02 20.72 7.55
C ALA A 71 -2.85 19.91 8.17
N SER A 72 -3.03 18.65 8.56
CA SER A 72 -1.95 17.81 9.10
C SER A 72 -1.25 16.92 8.06
N LYS A 73 -1.60 17.02 6.79
CA LYS A 73 -0.96 16.27 5.69
C LYS A 73 0.54 16.52 5.67
N ARG A 74 1.31 15.44 5.47
CA ARG A 74 2.76 15.51 5.39
C ARG A 74 3.31 14.43 4.45
N ILE A 75 4.46 14.70 3.88
CA ILE A 75 5.27 13.74 3.13
C ILE A 75 6.46 13.35 3.99
N VAL A 76 6.76 12.06 4.05
CA VAL A 76 7.94 11.54 4.73
C VAL A 76 8.73 10.69 3.74
N VAL A 77 10.02 10.96 3.63
CA VAL A 77 10.94 10.19 2.80
C VAL A 77 12.04 9.62 3.69
N TRP A 78 12.26 8.32 3.60
CA TRP A 78 13.30 7.66 4.39
C TRP A 78 14.68 7.94 3.84
N ASP A 79 15.68 8.00 4.74
CA ASP A 79 17.09 8.16 4.38
C ASP A 79 17.60 7.04 3.47
N THR A 80 17.15 5.82 3.70
CA THR A 80 17.44 4.66 2.84
C THR A 80 16.96 4.86 1.42
N THR A 81 15.80 5.47 1.23
CA THR A 81 15.22 5.79 -0.09
C THR A 81 16.06 6.85 -0.80
N ILE A 82 16.42 7.92 -0.09
CA ILE A 82 17.28 8.99 -0.63
C ILE A 82 18.68 8.46 -1.00
N ALA A 83 19.18 7.48 -0.26
CA ALA A 83 20.49 6.88 -0.54
C ALA A 83 20.51 5.97 -1.78
N LYS A 84 19.37 5.40 -2.17
CA LYS A 84 19.26 4.39 -3.24
C LYS A 84 18.61 4.90 -4.51
N MET A 85 17.75 5.91 -4.42
CA MET A 85 16.99 6.46 -5.53
C MET A 85 17.41 7.89 -5.85
N ASN A 86 17.36 8.27 -7.13
CA ASN A 86 17.53 9.65 -7.56
C ASN A 86 16.23 10.45 -7.40
N THR A 87 16.33 11.78 -7.51
CA THR A 87 15.18 12.68 -7.32
C THR A 87 13.97 12.33 -8.19
N PRO A 88 14.05 12.08 -9.52
CA PRO A 88 12.91 11.66 -10.33
C PRO A 88 12.24 10.38 -9.81
N GLN A 89 13.00 9.40 -9.35
CA GLN A 89 12.49 8.15 -8.81
C GLN A 89 11.73 8.37 -7.49
N ILE A 90 12.26 9.20 -6.59
CA ILE A 90 11.58 9.56 -5.34
C ILE A 90 10.30 10.35 -5.63
N VAL A 91 10.31 11.23 -6.61
CA VAL A 91 9.12 11.99 -7.04
C VAL A 91 8.05 11.04 -7.59
N TYR A 92 8.44 10.00 -8.36
CA TYR A 92 7.50 8.97 -8.81
C TYR A 92 6.89 8.18 -7.63
N VAL A 93 7.72 7.71 -6.69
CA VAL A 93 7.24 7.00 -5.50
C VAL A 93 6.29 7.88 -4.69
N ALA A 94 6.64 9.16 -4.48
CA ALA A 94 5.75 10.10 -3.81
C ALA A 94 4.45 10.35 -4.59
N GLY A 95 4.50 10.31 -5.93
CA GLY A 95 3.33 10.39 -6.80
C GLY A 95 2.41 9.18 -6.66
N HIS A 96 2.96 7.97 -6.56
CA HIS A 96 2.23 6.76 -6.26
C HIS A 96 1.51 6.85 -4.89
N GLU A 97 2.23 7.25 -3.84
CA GLU A 97 1.67 7.45 -2.50
C GLU A 97 0.57 8.53 -2.49
N MET A 98 0.77 9.61 -3.26
CA MET A 98 -0.24 10.63 -3.46
C MET A 98 -1.50 10.05 -4.13
N GLY A 99 -1.34 9.09 -5.05
CA GLY A 99 -2.43 8.34 -5.67
C GLY A 99 -3.31 7.64 -4.65
N HIS A 100 -2.72 6.95 -3.69
CA HIS A 100 -3.49 6.33 -2.59
C HIS A 100 -4.34 7.34 -1.83
N TYR A 101 -3.78 8.53 -1.64
CA TYR A 101 -4.46 9.60 -0.93
C TYR A 101 -5.60 10.22 -1.75
N VAL A 102 -5.31 10.68 -2.97
CA VAL A 102 -6.26 11.38 -3.87
C VAL A 102 -7.40 10.45 -4.30
N LEU A 103 -7.09 9.20 -4.62
CA LEU A 103 -8.08 8.19 -5.03
C LEU A 103 -8.85 7.58 -3.84
N LYS A 104 -8.57 8.04 -2.62
CA LYS A 104 -9.25 7.61 -1.38
C LYS A 104 -9.17 6.11 -1.13
N HIS A 105 -7.99 5.51 -1.36
CA HIS A 105 -7.80 4.08 -1.17
C HIS A 105 -7.98 3.65 0.29
N ILE A 106 -7.57 4.47 1.26
CA ILE A 106 -7.75 4.20 2.70
C ILE A 106 -9.23 4.03 3.06
N PRO A 107 -10.14 5.00 2.82
CA PRO A 107 -11.56 4.80 3.16
C PRO A 107 -12.21 3.69 2.33
N LYS A 108 -11.83 3.49 1.07
CA LYS A 108 -12.31 2.37 0.25
C LYS A 108 -11.88 1.02 0.85
N GLY A 109 -10.59 0.91 1.25
CA GLY A 109 -10.03 -0.27 1.92
C GLY A 109 -10.70 -0.58 3.25
N LEU A 110 -10.97 0.46 4.07
CA LEU A 110 -11.70 0.30 5.32
C LEU A 110 -13.13 -0.21 5.07
N ALA A 111 -13.86 0.38 4.13
CA ALA A 111 -15.23 -0.06 3.80
C ALA A 111 -15.25 -1.50 3.29
N PHE A 112 -14.32 -1.86 2.39
CA PHE A 112 -14.16 -3.22 1.90
C PHE A 112 -13.80 -4.20 3.04
N GLY A 113 -12.85 -3.83 3.90
CA GLY A 113 -12.43 -4.64 5.05
C GLY A 113 -13.55 -4.88 6.05
N PHE A 114 -14.35 -3.84 6.40
CA PHE A 114 -15.51 -4.01 7.28
C PHE A 114 -16.58 -4.93 6.67
N ALA A 115 -16.90 -4.76 5.38
CA ALA A 115 -17.83 -5.64 4.69
C ALA A 115 -17.31 -7.09 4.66
N GLY A 116 -16.02 -7.28 4.36
CA GLY A 116 -15.36 -8.58 4.38
C GLY A 116 -15.39 -9.25 5.75
N LEU A 117 -15.10 -8.50 6.83
CA LEU A 117 -15.18 -9.00 8.21
C LEU A 117 -16.61 -9.41 8.58
N PHE A 118 -17.61 -8.62 8.20
CA PHE A 118 -19.01 -8.96 8.43
C PHE A 118 -19.38 -10.30 7.75
N VAL A 119 -18.99 -10.46 6.47
CA VAL A 119 -19.22 -11.70 5.71
C VAL A 119 -18.47 -12.88 6.36
N LEU A 120 -17.20 -12.67 6.74
CA LEU A 120 -16.36 -13.69 7.37
C LEU A 120 -16.98 -14.18 8.70
N PHE A 121 -17.39 -13.25 9.57
CA PHE A 121 -17.99 -13.62 10.85
C PHE A 121 -19.34 -14.28 10.67
N TYR A 122 -20.19 -13.80 9.75
CA TYR A 122 -21.47 -14.45 9.45
C TYR A 122 -21.27 -15.85 8.88
N ALA A 123 -20.39 -16.02 7.91
CA ALA A 123 -20.07 -17.32 7.34
C ALA A 123 -19.45 -18.25 8.40
N GLY A 124 -18.55 -17.74 9.24
CA GLY A 124 -17.95 -18.46 10.36
C GLY A 124 -18.99 -18.96 11.35
N TYR A 125 -19.89 -18.08 11.77
CA TYR A 125 -21.00 -18.44 12.65
C TYR A 125 -21.88 -19.56 12.06
N ARG A 126 -22.25 -19.41 10.77
CA ARG A 126 -23.08 -20.43 10.09
C ARG A 126 -22.34 -21.76 9.93
N LEU A 127 -21.06 -21.71 9.55
CA LEU A 127 -20.24 -22.88 9.28
C LEU A 127 -19.92 -23.66 10.56
N ILE A 128 -19.53 -22.96 11.66
CA ILE A 128 -19.28 -23.64 12.93
C ILE A 128 -20.53 -24.28 13.46
N GLY A 129 -21.70 -23.64 13.37
CA GLY A 129 -22.96 -24.23 13.76
C GLY A 129 -23.27 -25.52 12.98
N TRP A 130 -23.05 -25.51 11.67
CA TRP A 130 -23.22 -26.69 10.81
C TRP A 130 -22.22 -27.81 11.17
N VAL A 131 -20.96 -27.48 11.39
CA VAL A 131 -19.90 -28.44 11.79
C VAL A 131 -20.26 -29.12 13.11
N LEU A 132 -20.66 -28.33 14.11
CA LEU A 132 -21.04 -28.89 15.43
C LEU A 132 -22.34 -29.70 15.37
N ALA A 133 -23.33 -29.30 14.61
CA ALA A 133 -24.52 -30.06 14.39
C ALA A 133 -24.25 -31.42 13.72
N ARG A 134 -23.19 -31.53 12.93
CA ARG A 134 -22.87 -32.76 12.18
C ARG A 134 -21.90 -33.68 12.92
N TRP A 135 -20.95 -33.14 13.68
CA TRP A 135 -19.87 -33.90 14.31
C TRP A 135 -19.70 -33.62 15.81
N GLY A 136 -20.42 -32.64 16.38
CA GLY A 136 -20.26 -32.21 17.77
C GLY A 136 -20.38 -33.33 18.77
N ASP A 137 -21.41 -34.18 18.63
CA ASP A 137 -21.63 -35.32 19.53
C ASP A 137 -20.46 -36.32 19.49
N ALA A 138 -19.92 -36.60 18.29
CA ALA A 138 -18.76 -37.48 18.12
C ALA A 138 -17.47 -36.94 18.74
N TRP A 139 -17.37 -35.61 18.85
CA TRP A 139 -16.23 -34.90 19.44
C TRP A 139 -16.46 -34.52 20.91
N GLY A 140 -17.64 -34.84 21.48
CA GLY A 140 -18.02 -34.44 22.82
C GLY A 140 -18.24 -32.95 23.01
N ILE A 141 -18.50 -32.21 21.92
CA ILE A 141 -18.74 -30.76 21.92
C ILE A 141 -20.24 -30.49 21.86
N ARG A 142 -20.78 -29.84 22.88
CA ARG A 142 -22.21 -29.54 22.98
C ARG A 142 -22.61 -28.22 22.35
N GLU A 143 -21.75 -27.21 22.50
CA GLU A 143 -22.04 -25.87 22.02
C GLU A 143 -20.73 -25.12 21.66
N VAL A 144 -20.85 -24.01 20.94
CA VAL A 144 -19.70 -23.17 20.55
C VAL A 144 -18.97 -22.61 21.76
N GLY A 145 -19.65 -22.41 22.90
CA GLY A 145 -19.05 -21.92 24.15
C GLY A 145 -18.15 -22.93 24.86
N ASP A 146 -18.20 -24.21 24.51
CA ASP A 146 -17.33 -25.24 25.08
C ASP A 146 -15.89 -25.00 24.64
N LEU A 147 -14.91 -25.06 25.57
CA LEU A 147 -13.48 -24.94 25.21
C LEU A 147 -13.03 -25.98 24.17
N ALA A 148 -13.67 -27.16 24.17
CA ALA A 148 -13.44 -28.22 23.21
C ALA A 148 -13.83 -27.80 21.76
N SER A 149 -14.65 -26.76 21.57
CA SER A 149 -15.03 -26.23 20.25
C SER A 149 -13.88 -25.41 19.60
N TYR A 150 -12.90 -24.95 20.38
CA TYR A 150 -11.87 -24.02 19.93
C TYR A 150 -11.05 -24.52 18.72
N PRO A 151 -10.59 -25.80 18.67
CA PRO A 151 -9.92 -26.32 17.47
C PRO A 151 -10.81 -26.29 16.21
N ALA A 152 -12.10 -26.61 16.36
CA ALA A 152 -13.03 -26.57 15.24
C ALA A 152 -13.28 -25.14 14.75
N LEU A 153 -13.40 -24.19 15.69
CA LEU A 153 -13.53 -22.76 15.36
C LEU A 153 -12.28 -22.25 14.62
N LEU A 154 -11.08 -22.57 15.11
CA LEU A 154 -9.82 -22.18 14.44
C LEU A 154 -9.73 -22.78 13.04
N LEU A 155 -10.12 -24.04 12.84
CA LEU A 155 -10.13 -24.67 11.52
C LEU A 155 -11.09 -23.94 10.56
N VAL A 156 -12.32 -23.64 11.01
CA VAL A 156 -13.30 -22.89 10.22
C VAL A 156 -12.77 -21.52 9.83
N LEU A 157 -12.21 -20.75 10.78
CA LEU A 157 -11.64 -19.43 10.52
C LEU A 157 -10.44 -19.52 9.57
N SER A 158 -9.59 -20.54 9.70
CA SER A 158 -8.46 -20.77 8.81
C SER A 158 -8.89 -21.03 7.37
N ILE A 159 -9.90 -21.87 7.17
CA ILE A 159 -10.47 -22.16 5.84
C ILE A 159 -11.07 -20.88 5.22
N LEU A 160 -11.86 -20.16 6.01
CA LEU A 160 -12.48 -18.91 5.53
C LEU A 160 -11.44 -17.85 5.21
N SER A 161 -10.37 -17.74 6.00
CA SER A 161 -9.25 -16.83 5.74
C SER A 161 -8.47 -17.21 4.48
N LEU A 162 -8.26 -18.50 4.25
CA LEU A 162 -7.61 -19.00 3.03
C LEU A 162 -8.42 -18.66 1.77
N ILE A 163 -9.76 -18.66 1.86
CA ILE A 163 -10.64 -18.27 0.75
C ILE A 163 -10.74 -16.75 0.63
N GLY A 164 -10.84 -16.03 1.76
CA GLY A 164 -10.99 -14.58 1.79
C GLY A 164 -9.71 -13.81 1.45
N GLY A 165 -8.55 -14.37 1.77
CA GLY A 165 -7.25 -13.75 1.49
C GLY A 165 -7.04 -13.35 0.03
N PRO A 166 -7.22 -14.25 -0.94
CA PRO A 166 -7.11 -13.92 -2.36
C PRO A 166 -8.08 -12.82 -2.84
N VAL A 167 -9.27 -12.74 -2.23
CA VAL A 167 -10.24 -11.67 -2.53
C VAL A 167 -9.70 -10.32 -2.04
N GLY A 168 -9.19 -10.27 -0.80
CA GLY A 168 -8.53 -9.09 -0.25
C GLY A 168 -7.30 -8.67 -1.05
N ASN A 169 -6.45 -9.62 -1.40
CA ASN A 169 -5.26 -9.39 -2.22
C ASN A 169 -5.63 -8.86 -3.62
N THR A 170 -6.70 -9.34 -4.23
CA THR A 170 -7.16 -8.85 -5.54
C THR A 170 -7.63 -7.41 -5.46
N PHE A 171 -8.37 -7.06 -4.40
CA PHE A 171 -8.79 -5.68 -4.16
C PHE A 171 -7.57 -4.77 -3.92
N SER A 172 -6.60 -5.21 -3.12
CA SER A 172 -5.36 -4.49 -2.88
C SER A 172 -4.59 -4.24 -4.18
N ARG A 173 -4.35 -5.28 -4.99
CA ARG A 173 -3.67 -5.14 -6.29
C ARG A 173 -4.38 -4.19 -7.25
N TYR A 174 -5.70 -4.13 -7.21
CA TYR A 174 -6.46 -3.16 -8.00
C TYR A 174 -6.15 -1.72 -7.56
N GLN A 175 -6.10 -1.46 -6.26
CA GLN A 175 -5.75 -0.15 -5.73
C GLN A 175 -4.29 0.23 -6.04
N GLU A 176 -3.37 -0.71 -5.91
CA GLU A 176 -1.96 -0.53 -6.27
C GLU A 176 -1.79 -0.16 -7.75
N HIS A 177 -2.50 -0.86 -8.63
CA HIS A 177 -2.47 -0.55 -10.07
C HIS A 177 -3.00 0.86 -10.36
N GLN A 178 -4.06 1.30 -9.68
CA GLN A 178 -4.55 2.68 -9.79
C GLN A 178 -3.53 3.70 -9.26
N ALA A 179 -2.82 3.38 -8.17
CA ALA A 179 -1.78 4.24 -7.62
C ALA A 179 -0.55 4.32 -8.55
N ASP A 180 -0.17 3.20 -9.19
CA ASP A 180 0.89 3.19 -10.20
C ASP A 180 0.52 4.07 -11.40
N GLN A 181 -0.69 3.92 -11.91
CA GLN A 181 -1.20 4.75 -13.01
C GLN A 181 -1.25 6.22 -12.62
N TYR A 182 -1.77 6.56 -11.45
CA TYR A 182 -1.79 7.92 -10.94
C TYR A 182 -0.38 8.50 -10.83
N GLY A 183 0.57 7.71 -10.30
CA GLY A 183 1.98 8.08 -10.21
C GLY A 183 2.58 8.46 -11.57
N LEU A 184 2.32 7.65 -12.61
CA LEU A 184 2.74 7.93 -13.98
C LEU A 184 2.13 9.24 -14.51
N GLU A 185 0.83 9.44 -14.28
CA GLU A 185 0.11 10.60 -14.77
C GLU A 185 0.52 11.90 -14.07
N VAL A 186 0.65 11.87 -12.74
CA VAL A 186 1.02 13.07 -11.98
C VAL A 186 2.46 13.48 -12.19
N THR A 187 3.34 12.54 -12.55
CA THR A 187 4.75 12.82 -12.82
C THR A 187 5.07 13.06 -14.30
N HIS A 188 4.12 12.83 -15.20
CA HIS A 188 4.30 13.12 -16.62
C HIS A 188 4.66 14.59 -16.85
N GLY A 189 5.80 14.87 -17.51
CA GLY A 189 6.33 16.22 -17.72
C GLY A 189 6.97 16.89 -16.49
N LEU A 190 6.90 16.26 -15.29
CA LEU A 190 7.74 16.63 -14.14
C LEU A 190 9.06 15.84 -14.13
N THR A 191 9.01 14.60 -14.58
CA THR A 191 10.19 13.74 -14.76
C THR A 191 10.52 13.58 -16.24
N PRO A 192 11.75 13.27 -16.61
CA PRO A 192 12.17 13.17 -18.02
C PRO A 192 11.34 12.15 -18.83
N ASP A 193 11.09 11.00 -18.24
CA ASP A 193 10.25 9.91 -18.79
C ASP A 193 9.64 9.16 -17.62
N SER A 194 8.36 9.44 -17.34
CA SER A 194 7.69 8.87 -16.17
C SER A 194 7.64 7.34 -16.21
N GLY A 195 7.48 6.73 -17.40
CA GLY A 195 7.46 5.28 -17.57
C GLY A 195 8.80 4.64 -17.24
N GLN A 196 9.89 5.18 -17.78
CA GLN A 196 11.25 4.71 -17.50
C GLN A 196 11.65 4.92 -16.04
N VAL A 197 11.31 6.09 -15.48
CA VAL A 197 11.58 6.43 -14.07
C VAL A 197 10.84 5.45 -13.15
N ALA A 198 9.56 5.18 -13.42
CA ALA A 198 8.76 4.20 -12.68
C ALA A 198 9.36 2.78 -12.76
N ALA A 199 9.69 2.33 -13.97
CA ALA A 199 10.28 1.00 -14.18
C ALA A 199 11.61 0.84 -13.42
N GLN A 200 12.47 1.86 -13.43
CA GLN A 200 13.72 1.86 -12.67
C GLN A 200 13.46 1.87 -11.16
N SER A 201 12.46 2.61 -10.69
CA SER A 201 12.06 2.62 -9.27
C SER A 201 11.61 1.22 -8.83
N PHE A 202 10.79 0.54 -9.63
CA PHE A 202 10.36 -0.83 -9.34
C PHE A 202 11.50 -1.83 -9.33
N ASN A 203 12.49 -1.70 -10.23
CA ASN A 203 13.68 -2.54 -10.19
C ASN A 203 14.44 -2.38 -8.86
N ILE A 204 14.67 -1.14 -8.42
CA ILE A 204 15.36 -0.88 -7.14
C ILE A 204 14.58 -1.46 -5.96
N LEU A 205 13.26 -1.27 -5.93
CA LEU A 205 12.39 -1.86 -4.90
C LEU A 205 12.46 -3.38 -4.93
N GLY A 206 12.37 -3.99 -6.12
CA GLY A 206 12.45 -5.43 -6.29
C GLY A 206 13.78 -6.02 -5.81
N ASP A 207 14.90 -5.34 -6.08
CA ASP A 207 16.23 -5.76 -5.64
C ASP A 207 16.38 -5.67 -4.12
N VAL A 208 15.89 -4.59 -3.50
CA VAL A 208 15.96 -4.40 -2.05
C VAL A 208 15.07 -5.39 -1.29
N ASP A 209 13.88 -5.64 -1.81
CA ASP A 209 12.90 -6.56 -1.19
C ASP A 209 13.15 -8.03 -1.54
N LEU A 210 14.20 -8.34 -2.33
CA LEU A 210 14.50 -9.68 -2.83
C LEU A 210 13.28 -10.33 -3.49
N SER A 211 12.55 -9.53 -4.27
CA SER A 211 11.34 -9.97 -4.93
C SER A 211 11.62 -11.07 -5.95
N ASP A 212 10.71 -12.06 -6.01
CA ASP A 212 10.77 -13.11 -7.03
C ASP A 212 10.62 -12.50 -8.44
N PRO A 213 11.61 -12.65 -9.33
CA PRO A 213 11.54 -12.06 -10.67
C PRO A 213 10.56 -12.78 -11.61
N GLU A 214 10.16 -14.02 -11.29
CA GLU A 214 9.25 -14.83 -12.12
C GLU A 214 8.17 -15.53 -11.27
N PRO A 215 7.35 -14.79 -10.50
CA PRO A 215 6.36 -15.41 -9.63
C PRO A 215 5.26 -16.08 -10.45
N SER A 216 4.84 -17.29 -10.05
CA SER A 216 3.74 -17.97 -10.71
C SER A 216 2.41 -17.22 -10.53
N ARG A 217 1.53 -17.26 -11.53
CA ARG A 217 0.20 -16.61 -11.47
C ARG A 217 -0.63 -17.07 -10.27
N LEU A 218 -0.53 -18.35 -9.89
CA LEU A 218 -1.22 -18.88 -8.72
C LEU A 218 -0.66 -18.27 -7.42
N ARG A 219 0.67 -18.11 -7.30
CA ARG A 219 1.31 -17.47 -6.14
C ARG A 219 0.89 -16.01 -6.01
N ILE A 220 0.88 -15.27 -7.14
CA ILE A 220 0.39 -13.88 -7.17
C ILE A 220 -1.06 -13.82 -6.70
N PHE A 221 -1.93 -14.66 -7.26
CA PHE A 221 -3.35 -14.67 -6.89
C PHE A 221 -3.57 -14.92 -5.40
N LEU A 222 -2.88 -15.93 -4.84
CA LEU A 222 -3.10 -16.35 -3.45
C LEU A 222 -2.46 -15.42 -2.42
N PHE A 223 -1.24 -14.91 -2.69
CA PHE A 223 -0.41 -14.34 -1.62
C PHE A 223 0.04 -12.89 -1.84
N TYR A 224 -0.03 -12.35 -3.05
CA TYR A 224 0.49 -11.01 -3.33
C TYR A 224 -0.59 -9.95 -3.13
N SER A 225 -0.35 -9.04 -2.22
CA SER A 225 -1.17 -7.83 -2.02
C SER A 225 -0.86 -6.73 -3.05
N HIS A 226 0.32 -6.77 -3.68
CA HIS A 226 0.76 -5.86 -4.74
C HIS A 226 0.88 -6.61 -6.06
N PRO A 227 0.75 -5.95 -7.23
CA PRO A 227 1.14 -6.56 -8.50
C PRO A 227 2.62 -6.96 -8.46
N SER A 228 3.01 -7.98 -9.21
CA SER A 228 4.42 -8.37 -9.24
C SER A 228 5.30 -7.26 -9.82
N ILE A 229 6.55 -7.19 -9.38
CA ILE A 229 7.51 -6.20 -9.92
C ILE A 229 7.59 -6.25 -11.44
N PRO A 230 7.70 -7.43 -12.10
CA PRO A 230 7.66 -7.51 -13.56
C PRO A 230 6.37 -6.94 -14.18
N ASP A 231 5.20 -7.24 -13.60
CA ASP A 231 3.93 -6.72 -14.11
C ASP A 231 3.86 -5.18 -13.98
N ARG A 232 4.37 -4.60 -12.88
CA ARG A 232 4.45 -3.14 -12.67
C ARG A 232 5.40 -2.47 -13.67
N ILE A 233 6.56 -3.07 -13.92
CA ILE A 233 7.54 -2.58 -14.90
C ILE A 233 6.94 -2.58 -16.31
N LEU A 234 6.32 -3.70 -16.72
CA LEU A 234 5.69 -3.80 -18.03
C LEU A 234 4.56 -2.79 -18.20
N PHE A 235 3.75 -2.59 -17.16
CA PHE A 235 2.69 -1.59 -17.17
C PHE A 235 3.28 -0.17 -17.32
N ALA A 236 4.28 0.18 -16.51
CA ALA A 236 4.89 1.51 -16.53
C ALA A 236 5.50 1.85 -17.90
N LEU A 237 6.18 0.91 -18.53
CA LEU A 237 6.78 1.09 -19.86
C LEU A 237 5.75 1.12 -20.99
N GLY A 238 4.58 0.50 -20.78
CA GLY A 238 3.51 0.46 -21.79
C GLY A 238 2.46 1.56 -21.66
N TYR A 239 2.40 2.26 -20.53
CA TYR A 239 1.39 3.29 -20.26
C TYR A 239 1.83 4.66 -20.81
N ASP A 240 1.31 5.04 -21.96
CA ASP A 240 1.59 6.33 -22.61
C ASP A 240 0.36 6.82 -23.40
N PRO A 241 -0.71 7.29 -22.74
CA PRO A 241 -1.88 7.82 -23.42
C PRO A 241 -1.57 9.10 -24.20
N TRP A 242 -0.57 9.87 -23.78
CA TRP A 242 -0.21 11.13 -24.44
C TRP A 242 0.37 10.93 -25.84
N ARG A 243 0.94 9.77 -26.13
CA ARG A 243 1.43 9.42 -27.47
C ARG A 243 0.32 9.37 -28.51
N SER A 244 -0.90 8.99 -28.09
CA SER A 244 -2.10 9.03 -28.94
C SER A 244 -2.87 10.35 -28.84
N GLY A 245 -2.38 11.33 -28.09
CA GLY A 245 -3.05 12.61 -27.85
C GLY A 245 -4.19 12.52 -26.82
N GLU A 246 -4.26 11.42 -26.07
CA GLU A 246 -5.24 11.24 -25.01
C GLU A 246 -4.73 11.86 -23.68
N ALA A 247 -5.65 12.30 -22.85
CA ALA A 247 -5.32 12.72 -21.47
C ALA A 247 -5.18 11.53 -20.55
N GLY A 248 -4.48 11.71 -19.44
CA GLY A 248 -4.52 10.75 -18.33
C GLY A 248 -5.95 10.57 -17.78
N GLU A 249 -6.20 9.44 -17.18
CA GLU A 249 -7.50 9.12 -16.57
C GLU A 249 -7.72 9.94 -15.28
N PHE A 250 -6.69 10.05 -14.46
CA PHE A 250 -6.77 10.67 -13.13
C PHE A 250 -6.24 12.10 -13.09
N VAL A 251 -5.23 12.42 -13.91
CA VAL A 251 -4.59 13.74 -13.99
C VAL A 251 -4.72 14.28 -15.40
N LYS A 252 -5.46 15.39 -15.54
CA LYS A 252 -5.76 16.02 -16.84
C LYS A 252 -4.84 17.19 -17.13
#